data_4910d258077439cfcbcdbcc9d2fed7e9
#
_entry.id   4910d258077439cfcbcdbcc9d2fed7e9
#
_cell.length_a   1.000
_cell.length_b   1.000
_cell.length_c   1.000
_cell.angle_alpha   90.00
_cell.angle_beta   90.00
_cell.angle_gamma   90.00
#
_symmetry.space_group_name_H-M   'P 1'
#
loop_
_entity.id
_entity.type
_entity.pdbx_description
1 polymer ?
#
loop_
_entity_poly.entity_id
_entity_poly.type
_entity_poly.pdbx_seq_one_letter_code
_entity_poly.pdbx_strand_id
1 'polypeptide(L)'
;MSDILNKILAVKTDEVAAAKKYRALTSLRREVESDAAARNDLRGFEAALRTKIDAGGAGVIAEVKKASPSKGVIRADFHPDQIAASYAAHG
;
A
#
# COMPACT_ATOMS: atom_id res chain seq x y z
N MET A 1 13.94 -12.19 -15.85
CA MET A 1 13.52 -11.80 -14.49
C MET A 1 14.60 -12.13 -13.51
N SER A 2 14.80 -11.31 -12.49
CA SER A 2 15.81 -11.57 -11.48
C SER A 2 15.38 -12.71 -10.56
N ASP A 3 16.35 -13.48 -10.05
CA ASP A 3 16.09 -14.53 -9.08
C ASP A 3 15.39 -14.01 -7.82
N ILE A 4 15.72 -12.78 -7.42
CA ILE A 4 15.11 -12.17 -6.23
C ILE A 4 13.64 -11.88 -6.43
N LEU A 5 13.24 -11.43 -7.61
CA LEU A 5 11.83 -11.23 -7.94
C LEU A 5 11.05 -12.55 -7.91
N ASN A 6 11.63 -13.61 -8.49
CA ASN A 6 11.02 -14.93 -8.48
C ASN A 6 10.83 -15.46 -7.05
N LYS A 7 11.81 -15.25 -6.18
CA LYS A 7 11.71 -15.62 -4.76
C LYS A 7 10.61 -14.84 -4.04
N ILE A 8 10.51 -13.55 -4.29
CA ILE A 8 9.45 -12.69 -3.73
C ILE A 8 8.07 -13.19 -4.18
N LEU A 9 7.92 -13.48 -5.47
CA LEU A 9 6.65 -13.97 -6.02
C LEU A 9 6.26 -15.34 -5.44
N ALA A 10 7.23 -16.25 -5.25
CA ALA A 10 7.00 -17.55 -4.63
C ALA A 10 6.49 -17.40 -3.19
N VAL A 11 7.18 -16.58 -2.38
CA VAL A 11 6.77 -16.30 -1.01
C VAL A 11 5.36 -15.67 -0.98
N LYS A 12 5.10 -14.73 -1.86
CA LYS A 12 3.79 -14.08 -1.94
C LYS A 12 2.67 -15.04 -2.32
N THR A 13 2.95 -15.98 -3.21
CA THR A 13 2.00 -17.04 -3.58
C THR A 13 1.60 -17.87 -2.36
N ASP A 14 2.57 -18.28 -1.56
CA ASP A 14 2.33 -19.05 -0.34
C ASP A 14 1.57 -18.25 0.72
N GLU A 15 1.95 -17.00 0.92
CA GLU A 15 1.27 -16.09 1.85
C GLU A 15 -0.20 -15.90 1.47
N VAL A 16 -0.49 -15.68 0.20
CA VAL A 16 -1.86 -15.50 -0.29
C VAL A 16 -2.67 -16.78 -0.14
N ALA A 17 -2.08 -17.93 -0.45
CA ALA A 17 -2.74 -19.22 -0.27
C ALA A 17 -3.11 -19.47 1.20
N ALA A 18 -2.19 -19.20 2.12
CA ALA A 18 -2.44 -19.32 3.56
C ALA A 18 -3.53 -18.33 4.05
N ALA A 19 -3.47 -17.09 3.60
CA ALA A 19 -4.45 -16.08 3.94
C ALA A 19 -5.86 -16.45 3.47
N LYS A 20 -5.99 -17.01 2.27
CA LYS A 20 -7.28 -17.49 1.73
C LYS A 20 -7.85 -18.67 2.50
N LYS A 21 -7.00 -19.54 3.03
CA LYS A 21 -7.45 -20.64 3.91
C LYS A 21 -7.96 -20.12 5.24
N TYR A 22 -7.30 -19.12 5.79
CA TYR A 22 -7.70 -18.49 7.04
C TYR A 22 -9.00 -17.68 6.87
N ARG A 23 -9.11 -16.95 5.75
CA ARG A 23 -10.25 -16.10 5.44
C ARG A 23 -10.51 -16.06 3.94
N ALA A 24 -11.64 -16.61 3.51
CA ALA A 24 -12.01 -16.63 2.09
C ALA A 24 -12.18 -15.21 1.53
N LEU A 25 -11.75 -15.00 0.28
CA LEU A 25 -11.89 -13.71 -0.41
C LEU A 25 -13.33 -13.21 -0.43
N THR A 26 -14.30 -14.10 -0.64
CA THR A 26 -15.73 -13.75 -0.64
C THR A 26 -16.19 -13.19 0.71
N SER A 27 -15.70 -13.76 1.82
CA SER A 27 -16.02 -13.28 3.16
C SER A 27 -15.40 -11.92 3.43
N LEU A 28 -14.13 -11.74 3.05
CA LEU A 28 -13.43 -10.46 3.20
C LEU A 28 -14.12 -9.36 2.38
N ARG A 29 -14.49 -9.65 1.14
CA ARG A 29 -15.19 -8.71 0.27
C ARG A 29 -16.53 -8.30 0.88
N ARG A 30 -17.32 -9.26 1.35
CA ARG A 30 -18.61 -8.99 1.98
C ARG A 30 -18.46 -8.08 3.20
N GLU A 31 -17.48 -8.33 4.03
CA GLU A 31 -17.19 -7.50 5.20
C GLU A 31 -16.84 -6.07 4.81
N VAL A 32 -15.91 -5.89 3.88
CA VAL A 32 -15.49 -4.56 3.41
C VAL A 32 -16.67 -3.80 2.78
N GLU A 33 -17.48 -4.47 1.97
CA GLU A 33 -18.64 -3.85 1.30
C GLU A 33 -19.76 -3.48 2.27
N SER A 34 -19.91 -4.21 3.39
CA SER A 34 -20.92 -3.95 4.40
C SER A 34 -20.49 -2.95 5.48
N ASP A 35 -19.18 -2.66 5.56
CA ASP A 35 -18.65 -1.74 6.57
C ASP A 35 -18.77 -0.29 6.11
N ALA A 36 -19.81 0.39 6.58
CA ALA A 36 -20.03 1.80 6.27
C ALA A 36 -18.92 2.70 6.82
N ALA A 37 -18.35 2.37 7.98
CA ALA A 37 -17.25 3.13 8.56
C ALA A 37 -15.99 3.04 7.68
N ALA A 38 -15.65 1.85 7.20
CA ALA A 38 -14.54 1.65 6.28
C ALA A 38 -14.73 2.45 4.99
N ARG A 39 -15.94 2.50 4.44
CA ARG A 39 -16.22 3.29 3.23
C ARG A 39 -16.09 4.79 3.46
N ASN A 40 -16.50 5.27 4.62
CA ASN A 40 -16.40 6.69 4.98
C ASN A 40 -14.94 7.11 5.22
N ASP A 41 -14.07 6.16 5.52
CA ASP A 41 -12.66 6.40 5.78
C ASP A 41 -11.79 6.42 4.49
N LEU A 42 -12.37 6.14 3.34
CA LEU A 42 -11.69 6.21 2.05
C LEU A 42 -11.37 7.66 1.69
N ARG A 43 -10.12 7.93 1.37
CA ARG A 43 -9.62 9.28 1.11
C ARG A 43 -9.44 9.61 -0.37
N GLY A 44 -9.94 8.77 -1.28
CA GLY A 44 -9.94 9.04 -2.70
C GLY A 44 -8.54 9.10 -3.32
N PHE A 45 -7.73 8.07 -3.15
CA PHE A 45 -6.35 7.98 -3.64
C PHE A 45 -6.26 8.27 -5.15
N GLU A 46 -7.07 7.61 -5.96
CA GLU A 46 -7.08 7.81 -7.41
C GLU A 46 -7.53 9.24 -7.78
N ALA A 47 -8.57 9.74 -7.15
CA ALA A 47 -9.09 11.08 -7.40
C ALA A 47 -8.05 12.17 -7.08
N ALA A 48 -7.28 12.00 -6.01
CA ALA A 48 -6.21 12.91 -5.64
C ALA A 48 -5.11 12.96 -6.71
N LEU A 49 -4.70 11.80 -7.24
CA LEU A 49 -3.72 11.73 -8.34
C LEU A 49 -4.26 12.40 -9.60
N ARG A 50 -5.50 12.10 -10.00
CA ARG A 50 -6.12 12.69 -11.19
C ARG A 50 -6.24 14.20 -11.09
N THR A 51 -6.62 14.72 -9.93
CA THR A 51 -6.72 16.16 -9.69
C THR A 51 -5.39 16.87 -9.96
N LYS A 52 -4.27 16.32 -9.48
CA LYS A 52 -2.95 16.88 -9.73
C LYS A 52 -2.55 16.85 -11.21
N ILE A 53 -2.83 15.74 -11.88
CA ILE A 53 -2.53 15.56 -13.31
C ILE A 53 -3.38 16.51 -14.15
N ASP A 54 -4.67 16.61 -13.89
CA ASP A 54 -5.61 17.46 -14.62
C ASP A 54 -5.28 18.95 -14.46
N ALA A 55 -4.68 19.34 -13.32
CA ALA A 55 -4.19 20.69 -13.09
C ALA A 55 -2.86 21.00 -13.78
N GLY A 56 -2.29 20.05 -14.54
CA GLY A 56 -1.02 20.20 -15.25
C GLY A 56 0.21 19.85 -14.44
N GLY A 57 0.05 19.32 -13.23
CA GLY A 57 1.14 18.87 -12.38
C GLY A 57 1.40 17.37 -12.49
N ALA A 58 2.31 16.87 -11.68
CA ALA A 58 2.60 15.45 -11.56
C ALA A 58 1.78 14.82 -10.44
N GLY A 59 1.22 13.64 -10.69
CA GLY A 59 0.67 12.78 -9.65
C GLY A 59 1.79 11.98 -9.00
N VAL A 60 2.08 12.26 -7.74
CA VAL A 60 3.19 11.63 -7.01
C VAL A 60 2.67 10.67 -5.96
N ILE A 61 3.16 9.42 -5.98
CA ILE A 61 2.94 8.45 -4.91
C ILE A 61 4.17 8.51 -3.99
N ALA A 62 4.01 9.18 -2.85
CA ALA A 62 5.07 9.34 -1.87
C ALA A 62 5.09 8.16 -0.91
N GLU A 63 5.86 7.13 -1.24
CA GLU A 63 5.96 5.90 -0.45
C GLU A 63 6.77 6.13 0.82
N VAL A 64 6.24 5.64 1.96
CA VAL A 64 6.95 5.60 3.24
C VAL A 64 7.32 4.15 3.54
N LYS A 65 8.61 3.84 3.60
CA LYS A 65 9.09 2.46 3.63
C LYS A 65 10.26 2.26 4.59
N LYS A 66 10.12 1.33 5.53
CA LYS A 66 11.18 0.95 6.47
C LYS A 66 12.09 -0.14 5.91
N ALA A 67 11.50 -1.14 5.23
CA ALA A 67 12.19 -2.35 4.81
C ALA A 67 11.60 -2.89 3.51
N SER A 68 12.34 -3.74 2.84
CA SER A 68 11.85 -4.46 1.65
C SER A 68 12.37 -5.90 1.64
N PRO A 69 11.70 -6.82 0.90
CA PRO A 69 12.18 -8.19 0.78
C PRO A 69 13.57 -8.30 0.15
N SER A 70 13.93 -7.38 -0.74
CA SER A 70 15.22 -7.40 -1.46
C SER A 70 16.37 -6.74 -0.70
N LYS A 71 16.07 -5.70 0.09
CA LYS A 71 17.07 -4.87 0.76
C LYS A 71 17.09 -5.04 2.29
N GLY A 72 16.09 -5.74 2.85
CA GLY A 72 15.93 -5.82 4.30
C GLY A 72 15.54 -4.46 4.89
N VAL A 73 16.02 -4.17 6.09
CA VAL A 73 15.76 -2.87 6.75
C VAL A 73 16.55 -1.77 6.02
N ILE A 74 15.80 -0.82 5.42
CA ILE A 74 16.37 0.32 4.70
C ILE A 74 16.69 1.46 5.66
N ARG A 75 15.81 1.68 6.65
CA ARG A 75 15.94 2.74 7.64
C ARG A 75 15.55 2.23 9.02
N ALA A 76 16.55 2.01 9.90
CA ALA A 76 16.31 1.51 11.26
C ALA A 76 15.63 2.57 12.14
N ASP A 77 16.07 3.83 12.05
CA ASP A 77 15.41 4.97 12.69
C ASP A 77 14.24 5.42 11.81
N PHE A 78 13.05 4.92 12.12
CA PHE A 78 11.89 5.05 11.25
C PHE A 78 10.68 5.58 12.00
N HIS A 79 10.27 6.80 11.63
CA HIS A 79 9.11 7.49 12.17
C HIS A 79 8.14 7.81 11.02
N PRO A 80 7.29 6.86 10.62
CA PRO A 80 6.45 7.00 9.43
C PRO A 80 5.45 8.16 9.52
N ASP A 81 4.96 8.46 10.70
CA ASP A 81 4.06 9.60 10.96
C ASP A 81 4.73 10.94 10.65
N GLN A 82 5.96 11.12 11.10
CA GLN A 82 6.74 12.34 10.84
C GLN A 82 7.11 12.48 9.36
N ILE A 83 7.50 11.37 8.73
CA ILE A 83 7.84 11.34 7.30
C ILE A 83 6.60 11.69 6.46
N ALA A 84 5.46 11.08 6.76
CA ALA A 84 4.20 11.36 6.06
C ALA A 84 3.75 12.80 6.23
N ALA A 85 3.87 13.36 7.43
CA ALA A 85 3.57 14.76 7.72
C ALA A 85 4.48 15.70 6.92
N SER A 86 5.77 15.39 6.80
CA SER A 86 6.72 16.15 5.99
C SER A 86 6.35 16.12 4.50
N TYR A 87 6.01 14.96 3.97
CA TYR A 87 5.55 14.83 2.58
C TYR A 87 4.29 15.68 2.33
N ALA A 88 3.32 15.62 3.22
CA ALA A 88 2.08 16.38 3.10
C ALA A 88 2.34 17.91 3.13
N ALA A 89 3.27 18.37 3.95
CA ALA A 89 3.63 19.78 4.07
C ALA A 89 4.33 20.34 2.81
N HIS A 90 4.96 19.49 2.02
CA HIS A 90 5.73 19.90 0.83
C HIS A 90 5.00 19.60 -0.50
N GLY A 91 3.77 19.19 -0.47
CA GLY A 91 2.97 18.91 -1.65
C GLY A 91 3.02 17.49 -2.10
#